data_8ac7db5caa0eeaeba31f0e02fe4dc864
#
_entry.id   8ac7db5caa0eeaeba31f0e02fe4dc864
#
_cell.length_a   1.000
_cell.length_b   1.000
_cell.length_c   1.000
_cell.angle_alpha   90.00
_cell.angle_beta   90.00
_cell.angle_gamma   90.00
#
_symmetry.space_group_name_H-M   'P 1'
#
loop_
_entity.id
_entity.type
_entity.pdbx_description
1 polymer ?
#
loop_
_entity_poly.entity_id
_entity_poly.type
_entity_poly.pdbx_seq_one_letter_code
_entity_poly.pdbx_strand_id
1 'polypeptide(L)'
;MELICPAVLRGCGLHKNSAVLAAFSGGADSTALVLELARLSRQGELGVIYAAHYHHGIRGEEAERDLAFCRALCQRLGIPFLFERGDVPAAVREKGISVESAARELRYGFLRRAAARTGAEAVALGHHREDQAETVLMHLIRGSGLRGLGGMAPKSGLYVRPLLEAGKEDILAYLAERGESFCTDSTNAGDEADRNRLRHGAMEALKAVNPQAAAHMAHTAALVREEDGYLEALAEEAEKNCRGSRRALEALPPVLGRRVLLRILRAHTSDYTREDVRRLEGLLSGPGGRMAPLTGGWTARTEGDAIRLYAPGTLEAEAYVLPLEVGKKTETPFGSLLLERVSKACIPCGPGEAYVDEETLQGPLLVRPWRRGERFTPLGMKGSKLFSDYFTDKKVPLSLRQTPVVFDAIGVVYAAGHTIDDRVRITAATRQILHFQFDSIREV
;
A
#
# COMPACT_ATOMS: atom_id res chain seq x y z
N MET A 1 22.86 -21.48 29.20
CA MET A 1 21.58 -20.75 28.96
C MET A 1 21.22 -20.80 27.48
N GLU A 2 19.94 -20.87 27.12
CA GLU A 2 19.41 -20.82 25.75
C GLU A 2 18.57 -19.54 25.59
N LEU A 3 18.78 -18.78 24.49
CA LEU A 3 18.03 -17.56 24.23
C LEU A 3 16.80 -17.79 23.33
N ILE A 4 16.83 -18.84 22.50
CA ILE A 4 15.80 -19.17 21.55
C ILE A 4 15.29 -20.59 21.82
N CYS A 5 14.03 -20.72 22.18
CA CYS A 5 13.37 -22.01 22.39
C CYS A 5 12.54 -22.41 21.12
N PRO A 6 12.12 -23.69 21.02
CA PRO A 6 11.31 -24.17 19.89
C PRO A 6 9.99 -23.41 19.68
N ALA A 7 9.39 -22.86 20.73
CA ALA A 7 8.17 -22.07 20.64
C ALA A 7 8.43 -20.74 19.90
N VAL A 8 9.56 -20.08 20.18
CA VAL A 8 9.99 -18.86 19.50
C VAL A 8 10.23 -19.12 18.02
N LEU A 9 10.88 -20.25 17.66
CA LEU A 9 11.08 -20.63 16.25
C LEU A 9 9.74 -20.77 15.51
N ARG A 10 8.77 -21.46 16.12
CA ARG A 10 7.41 -21.58 15.55
C ARG A 10 6.73 -20.23 15.42
N GLY A 11 6.84 -19.34 16.41
CA GLY A 11 6.34 -17.97 16.33
C GLY A 11 6.96 -17.14 15.19
N CYS A 12 8.21 -17.44 14.85
CA CYS A 12 8.91 -16.90 13.68
C CYS A 12 8.55 -17.62 12.35
N GLY A 13 7.74 -18.69 12.39
CA GLY A 13 7.45 -19.54 11.24
C GLY A 13 8.67 -20.29 10.72
N LEU A 14 9.61 -20.66 11.61
CA LEU A 14 10.81 -21.40 11.30
C LEU A 14 10.66 -22.87 11.74
N HIS A 15 11.29 -23.78 11.01
CA HIS A 15 11.26 -25.22 11.23
C HIS A 15 12.62 -25.86 10.90
N LYS A 16 12.78 -27.14 11.20
CA LYS A 16 14.05 -27.89 11.08
C LYS A 16 14.75 -27.83 9.73
N ASN A 17 14.03 -27.51 8.65
CA ASN A 17 14.61 -27.41 7.31
C ASN A 17 14.76 -25.96 6.83
N SER A 18 14.33 -24.97 7.62
CA SER A 18 14.36 -23.56 7.25
C SER A 18 15.80 -23.07 7.11
N ALA A 19 16.15 -22.59 5.91
CA ALA A 19 17.39 -21.88 5.68
C ALA A 19 17.25 -20.43 6.15
N VAL A 20 18.16 -19.95 7.01
CA VAL A 20 18.07 -18.65 7.65
C VAL A 20 19.32 -17.81 7.40
N LEU A 21 19.14 -16.55 6.99
CA LEU A 21 20.19 -15.55 6.87
C LEU A 21 20.20 -14.66 8.12
N ALA A 22 21.23 -14.73 8.94
CA ALA A 22 21.41 -13.85 10.09
C ALA A 22 21.99 -12.48 9.64
N ALA A 23 21.31 -11.39 9.96
CA ALA A 23 21.88 -10.06 9.82
C ALA A 23 22.89 -9.84 10.94
N PHE A 24 24.18 -9.73 10.58
CA PHE A 24 25.29 -9.76 11.52
C PHE A 24 26.09 -8.44 11.46
N SER A 25 25.93 -7.59 12.47
CA SER A 25 26.65 -6.31 12.58
C SER A 25 27.96 -6.42 13.37
N GLY A 26 28.15 -7.46 14.16
CA GLY A 26 29.26 -7.63 15.08
C GLY A 26 28.93 -7.21 16.52
N GLY A 27 27.88 -6.44 16.75
CA GLY A 27 27.43 -6.06 18.09
C GLY A 27 26.86 -7.24 18.90
N ALA A 28 26.72 -7.08 20.23
CA ALA A 28 26.31 -8.13 21.16
C ALA A 28 25.08 -8.91 20.69
N ASP A 29 23.99 -8.22 20.32
CA ASP A 29 22.72 -8.83 19.99
C ASP A 29 22.81 -9.70 18.72
N SER A 30 23.48 -9.18 17.69
CA SER A 30 23.69 -9.91 16.44
C SER A 30 24.67 -11.06 16.58
N THR A 31 25.65 -10.95 17.49
CA THR A 31 26.60 -12.02 17.82
C THR A 31 25.89 -13.15 18.53
N ALA A 32 25.09 -12.84 19.55
CA ALA A 32 24.27 -13.82 20.24
C ALA A 32 23.28 -14.53 19.31
N LEU A 33 22.65 -13.77 18.41
CA LEU A 33 21.77 -14.32 17.37
C LEU A 33 22.48 -15.36 16.50
N VAL A 34 23.67 -15.04 15.96
CA VAL A 34 24.43 -15.95 15.08
C VAL A 34 24.81 -17.21 15.83
N LEU A 35 25.29 -17.09 17.10
CA LEU A 35 25.65 -18.23 17.93
C LEU A 35 24.46 -19.14 18.22
N GLU A 36 23.32 -18.58 18.58
CA GLU A 36 22.08 -19.36 18.87
C GLU A 36 21.55 -20.05 17.60
N LEU A 37 21.51 -19.37 16.47
CA LEU A 37 21.09 -19.98 15.20
C LEU A 37 22.05 -21.12 14.79
N ALA A 38 23.38 -20.92 14.99
CA ALA A 38 24.36 -21.96 14.75
C ALA A 38 24.20 -23.17 15.67
N ARG A 39 23.86 -22.95 16.95
CA ARG A 39 23.53 -24.03 17.92
C ARG A 39 22.31 -24.81 17.43
N LEU A 40 21.23 -24.11 17.11
CA LEU A 40 19.96 -24.72 16.65
C LEU A 40 20.14 -25.52 15.35
N SER A 41 20.93 -25.01 14.41
CA SER A 41 21.24 -25.74 13.16
C SER A 41 22.03 -27.01 13.45
N ARG A 42 23.05 -26.97 14.32
CA ARG A 42 23.81 -28.16 14.74
C ARG A 42 22.97 -29.19 15.48
N GLN A 43 21.94 -28.77 16.20
CA GLN A 43 20.98 -29.64 16.87
C GLN A 43 19.89 -30.20 15.94
N GLY A 44 19.86 -29.79 14.67
CA GLY A 44 18.84 -30.20 13.70
C GLY A 44 17.48 -29.53 13.90
N GLU A 45 17.42 -28.46 14.72
CA GLU A 45 16.21 -27.63 14.93
C GLU A 45 15.99 -26.63 13.81
N LEU A 46 17.05 -26.28 13.07
CA LEU A 46 17.03 -25.43 11.87
C LEU A 46 17.83 -26.06 10.74
N GLY A 47 17.56 -25.62 9.52
CA GLY A 47 18.36 -25.95 8.35
C GLY A 47 19.69 -25.18 8.30
N VAL A 48 20.12 -24.83 7.11
CA VAL A 48 21.40 -24.13 6.88
C VAL A 48 21.31 -22.67 7.36
N ILE A 49 22.37 -22.23 8.05
CA ILE A 49 22.50 -20.84 8.50
C ILE A 49 23.54 -20.12 7.61
N TYR A 50 23.21 -18.94 7.19
CA TYR A 50 24.07 -17.96 6.54
C TYR A 50 24.20 -16.72 7.41
N ALA A 51 25.30 -15.98 7.30
CA ALA A 51 25.46 -14.68 7.95
C ALA A 51 25.74 -13.58 6.92
N ALA A 52 25.17 -12.42 7.13
CA ALA A 52 25.31 -11.28 6.22
C ALA A 52 25.66 -9.99 6.98
N HIS A 53 26.79 -9.37 6.59
CA HIS A 53 27.26 -8.11 7.14
C HIS A 53 27.19 -7.00 6.08
N TYR A 54 26.62 -5.85 6.45
CA TYR A 54 26.57 -4.67 5.59
C TYR A 54 27.49 -3.59 6.15
N HIS A 55 28.56 -3.29 5.41
CA HIS A 55 29.51 -2.24 5.74
C HIS A 55 29.05 -0.89 5.20
N HIS A 56 28.67 0.03 6.08
CA HIS A 56 28.01 1.29 5.73
C HIS A 56 28.96 2.34 5.08
N GLY A 57 30.28 2.18 5.16
CA GLY A 57 31.25 3.12 4.60
C GLY A 57 31.39 4.43 5.39
N ILE A 58 30.91 4.49 6.63
CA ILE A 58 30.86 5.75 7.42
C ILE A 58 31.97 5.83 8.48
N ARG A 59 32.39 4.67 9.07
CA ARG A 59 33.22 4.62 10.29
C ARG A 59 34.66 4.24 10.06
N GLY A 60 35.19 4.26 8.84
CA GLY A 60 36.59 3.99 8.54
C GLY A 60 37.08 2.67 9.17
N GLU A 61 38.14 2.77 10.02
CA GLU A 61 38.82 1.62 10.63
C GLU A 61 37.92 0.78 11.57
N GLU A 62 36.95 1.39 12.26
CA GLU A 62 36.00 0.64 13.13
C GLU A 62 35.17 -0.31 12.32
N ALA A 63 34.64 0.13 11.18
CA ALA A 63 33.83 -0.71 10.31
C ALA A 63 34.65 -1.87 9.68
N GLU A 64 35.94 -1.65 9.41
CA GLU A 64 36.82 -2.73 8.95
C GLU A 64 37.09 -3.75 10.06
N ARG A 65 37.31 -3.28 11.30
CA ARG A 65 37.44 -4.16 12.47
C ARG A 65 36.20 -5.00 12.67
N ASP A 66 34.98 -4.40 12.57
CA ASP A 66 33.71 -5.09 12.74
C ASP A 66 33.51 -6.15 11.64
N LEU A 67 33.85 -5.83 10.39
CA LEU A 67 33.82 -6.78 9.26
C LEU A 67 34.80 -7.94 9.49
N ALA A 68 36.03 -7.66 9.96
CA ALA A 68 37.03 -8.67 10.25
C ALA A 68 36.56 -9.62 11.37
N PHE A 69 36.01 -9.05 12.44
CA PHE A 69 35.39 -9.83 13.55
C PHE A 69 34.28 -10.75 13.04
N CYS A 70 33.32 -10.20 12.29
CA CYS A 70 32.21 -10.98 11.73
C CYS A 70 32.68 -12.15 10.86
N ARG A 71 33.68 -11.90 10.01
CA ARG A 71 34.29 -12.92 9.14
C ARG A 71 34.98 -14.03 9.96
N ALA A 72 35.79 -13.65 10.95
CA ALA A 72 36.50 -14.60 11.79
C ALA A 72 35.55 -15.50 12.61
N LEU A 73 34.49 -14.92 13.17
CA LEU A 73 33.47 -15.69 13.91
C LEU A 73 32.75 -16.68 12.99
N CYS A 74 32.33 -16.23 11.81
CA CYS A 74 31.63 -17.11 10.86
C CYS A 74 32.54 -18.24 10.35
N GLN A 75 33.83 -17.97 10.11
CA GLN A 75 34.82 -18.98 9.73
C GLN A 75 34.99 -20.02 10.86
N ARG A 76 35.09 -19.61 12.10
CA ARG A 76 35.18 -20.49 13.28
C ARG A 76 33.95 -21.37 13.45
N LEU A 77 32.76 -20.84 13.16
CA LEU A 77 31.49 -21.56 13.28
C LEU A 77 31.16 -22.42 12.06
N GLY A 78 31.91 -22.30 10.95
CA GLY A 78 31.61 -22.98 9.67
C GLY A 78 30.38 -22.40 8.96
N ILE A 79 30.05 -21.13 9.19
CA ILE A 79 28.88 -20.48 8.61
C ILE A 79 29.30 -19.72 7.35
N PRO A 80 28.64 -19.94 6.17
CA PRO A 80 28.87 -19.14 4.98
C PRO A 80 28.56 -17.66 5.24
N PHE A 81 29.54 -16.80 4.92
CA PHE A 81 29.52 -15.37 5.23
C PHE A 81 29.41 -14.54 3.95
N LEU A 82 28.43 -13.64 3.92
CA LEU A 82 28.23 -12.68 2.84
C LEU A 82 28.47 -11.26 3.39
N PHE A 83 29.09 -10.40 2.59
CA PHE A 83 29.20 -8.99 2.95
C PHE A 83 29.09 -8.10 1.70
N GLU A 84 28.68 -6.86 1.93
CA GLU A 84 28.65 -5.82 0.90
C GLU A 84 29.10 -4.49 1.53
N ARG A 85 29.82 -3.71 0.75
CA ARG A 85 30.21 -2.33 1.12
C ARG A 85 29.29 -1.37 0.39
N GLY A 86 28.64 -0.48 1.12
CA GLY A 86 27.81 0.57 0.58
C GLY A 86 28.43 1.95 0.75
N ASP A 87 27.96 2.89 -0.05
CA ASP A 87 28.27 4.31 0.04
C ASP A 87 27.01 5.06 0.52
N VAL A 88 26.82 5.08 1.84
CA VAL A 88 25.71 5.81 2.46
C VAL A 88 25.79 7.32 2.17
N PRO A 89 26.95 7.98 2.24
CA PRO A 89 27.06 9.38 1.85
C PRO A 89 26.61 9.69 0.43
N ALA A 90 26.88 8.82 -0.54
CA ALA A 90 26.40 8.98 -1.91
C ALA A 90 24.87 8.86 -1.99
N ALA A 91 24.28 7.87 -1.32
CA ALA A 91 22.82 7.68 -1.30
C ALA A 91 22.09 8.86 -0.63
N VAL A 92 22.66 9.45 0.42
CA VAL A 92 22.14 10.67 1.06
C VAL A 92 22.09 11.84 0.08
N ARG A 93 23.21 12.06 -0.66
CA ARG A 93 23.28 13.15 -1.65
C ARG A 93 22.29 12.95 -2.82
N GLU A 94 22.16 11.72 -3.28
CA GLU A 94 21.29 11.38 -4.41
C GLU A 94 19.80 11.50 -4.09
N LYS A 95 19.40 10.99 -2.89
CA LYS A 95 17.98 10.86 -2.51
C LYS A 95 17.47 11.98 -1.61
N GLY A 96 18.32 12.81 -1.03
CA GLY A 96 17.94 13.88 -0.11
C GLY A 96 17.30 13.37 1.21
N ILE A 97 17.64 12.15 1.64
CA ILE A 97 17.13 11.52 2.86
C ILE A 97 18.17 11.53 3.99
N SER A 98 17.76 11.25 5.23
CA SER A 98 18.68 11.18 6.35
C SER A 98 19.70 10.05 6.18
N VAL A 99 20.88 10.20 6.84
CA VAL A 99 21.94 9.17 6.84
C VAL A 99 21.44 7.83 7.31
N GLU A 100 20.59 7.82 8.34
CA GLU A 100 20.01 6.61 8.89
C GLU A 100 19.02 5.95 7.91
N SER A 101 18.12 6.74 7.30
CA SER A 101 17.19 6.23 6.30
C SER A 101 17.92 5.61 5.12
N ALA A 102 18.99 6.27 4.63
CA ALA A 102 19.84 5.75 3.57
C ALA A 102 20.55 4.45 3.98
N ALA A 103 21.19 4.44 5.15
CA ALA A 103 21.87 3.28 5.71
C ALA A 103 20.91 2.08 5.88
N ARG A 104 19.71 2.34 6.41
CA ARG A 104 18.66 1.34 6.59
C ARG A 104 18.17 0.78 5.24
N GLU A 105 17.88 1.64 4.28
CA GLU A 105 17.41 1.23 2.95
C GLU A 105 18.43 0.34 2.24
N LEU A 106 19.69 0.77 2.21
CA LEU A 106 20.79 0.04 1.59
C LEU A 106 21.02 -1.33 2.27
N ARG A 107 21.05 -1.35 3.61
CA ARG A 107 21.18 -2.59 4.39
C ARG A 107 20.03 -3.57 4.11
N TYR A 108 18.80 -3.12 4.13
CA TYR A 108 17.65 -4.00 3.84
C TYR A 108 17.63 -4.45 2.38
N GLY A 109 18.08 -3.60 1.45
CA GLY A 109 18.28 -3.96 0.04
C GLY A 109 19.30 -5.10 -0.12
N PHE A 110 20.47 -4.97 0.54
CA PHE A 110 21.48 -6.02 0.56
C PHE A 110 20.97 -7.32 1.18
N LEU A 111 20.31 -7.26 2.33
CA LEU A 111 19.80 -8.46 3.02
C LEU A 111 18.79 -9.22 2.15
N ARG A 112 17.94 -8.53 1.39
CA ARG A 112 17.02 -9.17 0.43
C ARG A 112 17.78 -9.87 -0.71
N ARG A 113 18.79 -9.22 -1.28
CA ARG A 113 19.62 -9.84 -2.33
C ARG A 113 20.41 -11.04 -1.80
N ALA A 114 20.96 -10.93 -0.60
CA ALA A 114 21.69 -12.01 0.06
C ALA A 114 20.79 -13.22 0.34
N ALA A 115 19.58 -12.99 0.85
CA ALA A 115 18.59 -14.06 1.07
C ALA A 115 18.21 -14.76 -0.24
N ALA A 116 17.95 -14.00 -1.32
CA ALA A 116 17.66 -14.58 -2.61
C ALA A 116 18.83 -15.42 -3.19
N ARG A 117 20.09 -14.97 -3.01
CA ARG A 117 21.28 -15.69 -3.47
C ARG A 117 21.51 -17.00 -2.71
N THR A 118 21.16 -17.05 -1.44
CA THR A 118 21.39 -18.22 -0.58
C THR A 118 20.21 -19.17 -0.52
N GLY A 119 19.05 -18.77 -1.07
CA GLY A 119 17.80 -19.50 -0.92
C GLY A 119 17.27 -19.45 0.52
N ALA A 120 17.69 -18.48 1.34
CA ALA A 120 17.21 -18.35 2.71
C ALA A 120 15.74 -17.92 2.74
N GLU A 121 14.92 -18.65 3.48
CA GLU A 121 13.48 -18.42 3.63
C GLU A 121 13.18 -17.25 4.56
N ALA A 122 14.14 -16.91 5.44
CA ALA A 122 14.01 -15.83 6.41
C ALA A 122 15.33 -15.11 6.66
N VAL A 123 15.21 -13.79 6.97
CA VAL A 123 16.31 -12.96 7.46
C VAL A 123 16.10 -12.69 8.95
N ALA A 124 16.97 -13.23 9.78
CA ALA A 124 16.91 -13.05 11.23
C ALA A 124 17.60 -11.75 11.65
N LEU A 125 16.90 -10.95 12.46
CA LEU A 125 17.35 -9.67 13.00
C LEU A 125 17.54 -9.79 14.51
N GLY A 126 18.57 -9.16 15.06
CA GLY A 126 18.92 -9.19 16.48
C GLY A 126 18.12 -8.22 17.36
N HIS A 127 16.85 -7.94 17.05
CA HIS A 127 15.99 -7.14 17.91
C HIS A 127 15.60 -7.94 19.16
N HIS A 128 15.64 -7.29 20.32
CA HIS A 128 15.43 -7.89 21.63
C HIS A 128 14.28 -7.19 22.40
N ARG A 129 14.04 -7.59 23.63
CA ARG A 129 12.92 -7.14 24.49
C ARG A 129 12.91 -5.63 24.70
N GLU A 130 14.04 -5.02 24.94
CA GLU A 130 14.14 -3.57 25.16
C GLU A 130 13.84 -2.79 23.88
N ASP A 131 14.26 -3.27 22.70
CA ASP A 131 13.86 -2.69 21.42
C ASP A 131 12.34 -2.75 21.19
N GLN A 132 11.70 -3.82 21.67
CA GLN A 132 10.25 -3.96 21.66
C GLN A 132 9.58 -2.89 22.52
N ALA A 133 10.06 -2.73 23.77
CA ALA A 133 9.54 -1.72 24.69
C ALA A 133 9.71 -0.30 24.14
N GLU A 134 10.87 0.04 23.58
CA GLU A 134 11.13 1.31 22.90
C GLU A 134 10.14 1.53 21.75
N THR A 135 9.89 0.51 20.93
CA THR A 135 8.95 0.57 19.81
C THR A 135 7.52 0.81 20.28
N VAL A 136 7.08 0.15 21.34
CA VAL A 136 5.74 0.35 21.94
C VAL A 136 5.60 1.78 22.45
N LEU A 137 6.58 2.31 23.17
CA LEU A 137 6.59 3.70 23.65
C LEU A 137 6.53 4.70 22.51
N MET A 138 7.35 4.51 21.47
CA MET A 138 7.31 5.36 20.28
C MET A 138 5.92 5.40 19.64
N HIS A 139 5.29 4.24 19.51
CA HIS A 139 3.94 4.14 18.94
C HIS A 139 2.89 4.78 19.87
N LEU A 140 3.02 4.60 21.18
CA LEU A 140 2.12 5.21 22.15
C LEU A 140 2.17 6.75 22.10
N ILE A 141 3.37 7.31 22.09
CA ILE A 141 3.59 8.77 22.00
C ILE A 141 3.01 9.35 20.69
N ARG A 142 3.08 8.59 19.60
CA ARG A 142 2.53 8.95 18.29
C ARG A 142 1.02 8.73 18.18
N GLY A 143 0.35 8.26 19.22
CA GLY A 143 -1.09 8.01 19.24
C GLY A 143 -1.53 6.84 18.36
N SER A 144 -0.69 5.82 18.23
CA SER A 144 -1.00 4.62 17.44
C SER A 144 -2.14 3.80 18.07
N GLY A 145 -2.94 3.16 17.21
CA GLY A 145 -3.94 2.17 17.62
C GLY A 145 -3.32 0.80 17.94
N LEU A 146 -4.18 -0.23 18.12
CA LEU A 146 -3.77 -1.59 18.53
C LEU A 146 -2.64 -2.16 17.68
N ARG A 147 -2.71 -1.99 16.35
CA ARG A 147 -1.66 -2.46 15.44
C ARG A 147 -0.26 -1.90 15.76
N GLY A 148 -0.17 -0.61 16.13
CA GLY A 148 1.09 0.00 16.53
C GLY A 148 1.51 -0.43 17.93
N LEU A 149 0.56 -0.49 18.88
CA LEU A 149 0.82 -0.92 20.26
C LEU A 149 1.22 -2.39 20.36
N GLY A 150 0.85 -3.22 19.37
CA GLY A 150 1.37 -4.59 19.21
C GLY A 150 2.87 -4.64 18.91
N GLY A 151 3.54 -3.51 18.70
CA GLY A 151 4.99 -3.41 18.50
C GLY A 151 5.50 -4.19 17.27
N MET A 152 6.72 -4.71 17.39
CA MET A 152 7.31 -5.55 16.36
C MET A 152 6.76 -6.97 16.42
N ALA A 153 6.36 -7.52 15.27
CA ALA A 153 5.97 -8.93 15.17
C ALA A 153 7.21 -9.85 15.13
N PRO A 154 7.13 -11.08 15.68
CA PRO A 154 8.19 -12.09 15.52
C PRO A 154 8.54 -12.37 14.06
N LYS A 155 7.55 -12.32 13.17
CA LYS A 155 7.71 -12.44 11.70
C LYS A 155 6.99 -11.28 10.99
N SER A 156 7.68 -10.71 10.00
CA SER A 156 7.12 -9.68 9.13
C SER A 156 7.69 -9.85 7.73
N GLY A 157 6.91 -10.49 6.84
CA GLY A 157 7.37 -10.89 5.52
C GLY A 157 8.61 -11.79 5.61
N LEU A 158 9.71 -11.36 4.97
CA LEU A 158 10.99 -12.08 4.97
C LEU A 158 11.72 -12.03 6.33
N TYR A 159 11.41 -11.06 7.20
CA TYR A 159 12.19 -10.76 8.39
C TYR A 159 11.59 -11.44 9.62
N VAL A 160 12.49 -12.07 10.44
CA VAL A 160 12.16 -12.71 11.71
C VAL A 160 13.00 -12.13 12.85
N ARG A 161 12.49 -12.21 14.07
CA ARG A 161 13.13 -11.63 15.28
C ARG A 161 13.16 -12.65 16.41
N PRO A 162 14.07 -13.64 16.34
CA PRO A 162 14.09 -14.73 17.30
C PRO A 162 14.48 -14.32 18.72
N LEU A 163 15.12 -13.16 18.91
CA LEU A 163 15.52 -12.64 20.21
C LEU A 163 14.50 -11.67 20.83
N LEU A 164 13.32 -11.49 20.23
CA LEU A 164 12.36 -10.47 20.65
C LEU A 164 11.86 -10.62 22.11
N GLU A 165 11.93 -11.81 22.66
CA GLU A 165 11.57 -12.12 24.05
C GLU A 165 12.78 -12.12 25.01
N ALA A 166 14.01 -12.17 24.48
CA ALA A 166 15.24 -12.15 25.26
C ALA A 166 15.55 -10.74 25.77
N GLY A 167 15.95 -10.63 27.03
CA GLY A 167 16.42 -9.38 27.60
C GLY A 167 17.87 -9.07 27.22
N LYS A 168 18.26 -7.80 27.28
CA LYS A 168 19.64 -7.39 27.03
C LYS A 168 20.61 -8.03 28.00
N GLU A 169 20.24 -8.14 29.26
CA GLU A 169 21.04 -8.80 30.31
C GLU A 169 21.23 -10.28 30.02
N ASP A 170 20.17 -10.96 29.56
CA ASP A 170 20.23 -12.38 29.16
C ASP A 170 21.20 -12.58 27.99
N ILE A 171 21.19 -11.68 27.01
CA ILE A 171 22.09 -11.70 25.85
C ILE A 171 23.55 -11.55 26.29
N LEU A 172 23.83 -10.59 27.18
CA LEU A 172 25.18 -10.34 27.68
C LEU A 172 25.67 -11.51 28.54
N ALA A 173 24.83 -12.06 29.40
CA ALA A 173 25.15 -13.23 30.21
C ALA A 173 25.42 -14.48 29.33
N TYR A 174 24.62 -14.67 28.26
CA TYR A 174 24.82 -15.72 27.27
C TYR A 174 26.19 -15.64 26.58
N LEU A 175 26.61 -14.46 26.19
CA LEU A 175 27.93 -14.24 25.58
C LEU A 175 29.07 -14.45 26.57
N ALA A 176 28.92 -13.93 27.79
CA ALA A 176 29.91 -14.08 28.87
C ALA A 176 30.12 -15.54 29.26
N GLU A 177 29.01 -16.33 29.42
CA GLU A 177 29.06 -17.77 29.72
C GLU A 177 29.90 -18.56 28.69
N ARG A 178 29.89 -18.09 27.40
CA ARG A 178 30.61 -18.73 26.31
C ARG A 178 31.99 -18.13 26.03
N GLY A 179 32.39 -17.10 26.77
CA GLY A 179 33.65 -16.39 26.53
C GLY A 179 33.71 -15.70 25.19
N GLU A 180 32.55 -15.32 24.63
CA GLU A 180 32.48 -14.71 23.31
C GLU A 180 32.57 -13.19 23.40
N SER A 181 33.46 -12.62 22.57
CA SER A 181 33.57 -11.18 22.40
C SER A 181 32.59 -10.64 21.38
N PHE A 182 32.40 -9.32 21.38
CA PHE A 182 31.58 -8.60 20.40
C PHE A 182 32.13 -7.18 20.20
N CYS A 183 31.77 -6.54 19.10
CA CYS A 183 32.14 -5.17 18.81
C CYS A 183 31.26 -4.19 19.59
N THR A 184 31.87 -3.19 20.24
CA THR A 184 31.16 -2.08 20.88
C THR A 184 31.08 -0.92 19.92
N ASP A 185 29.84 -0.38 19.72
CA ASP A 185 29.60 0.74 18.85
C ASP A 185 29.90 2.07 19.56
N SER A 186 30.75 2.93 18.95
CA SER A 186 31.18 4.21 19.55
C SER A 186 30.25 5.39 19.20
N THR A 187 29.31 5.23 18.24
CA THR A 187 28.51 6.34 17.74
C THR A 187 27.01 6.05 17.71
N ASN A 188 26.27 6.86 18.47
CA ASN A 188 24.82 6.95 18.43
C ASN A 188 24.43 8.31 17.83
N ALA A 189 24.28 8.43 16.51
CA ALA A 189 23.87 9.67 15.87
C ALA A 189 22.69 9.44 14.91
N GLY A 190 21.65 10.26 15.01
CA GLY A 190 20.53 10.28 14.10
C GLY A 190 19.16 10.13 14.77
N ASP A 191 18.17 9.51 14.12
CA ASP A 191 16.84 9.15 14.66
C ASP A 191 16.94 8.20 15.88
N GLU A 192 18.09 7.66 16.09
CA GLU A 192 18.54 7.20 17.40
C GLU A 192 18.42 8.30 18.48
N ALA A 193 18.35 9.60 18.12
CA ALA A 193 18.16 10.65 19.10
C ALA A 193 16.86 10.48 19.90
N ASP A 194 15.73 10.19 19.24
CA ASP A 194 14.47 9.94 19.94
C ASP A 194 14.47 8.56 20.62
N ARG A 195 15.02 7.53 19.96
CA ARG A 195 15.23 6.23 20.60
C ARG A 195 16.21 6.30 21.76
N ASN A 196 17.30 7.05 21.62
CA ASN A 196 18.26 7.27 22.70
C ASN A 196 17.65 8.05 23.87
N ARG A 197 16.83 9.08 23.60
CA ARG A 197 16.05 9.77 24.63
C ARG A 197 15.10 8.83 25.34
N LEU A 198 14.42 7.95 24.63
CA LEU A 198 13.56 6.94 25.24
C LEU A 198 14.38 5.93 26.04
N ARG A 199 15.48 5.42 25.49
CA ARG A 199 16.35 4.43 26.13
C ARG A 199 16.98 4.96 27.41
N HIS A 200 17.64 6.12 27.35
CA HIS A 200 18.41 6.69 28.47
C HIS A 200 17.59 7.63 29.37
N GLY A 201 16.38 8.01 28.96
CA GLY A 201 15.49 8.87 29.73
C GLY A 201 14.25 8.12 30.21
N ALA A 202 13.27 7.96 29.32
CA ALA A 202 11.96 7.41 29.69
C ALA A 202 12.07 5.96 30.22
N MET A 203 12.82 5.07 29.56
CA MET A 203 12.96 3.68 30.00
C MET A 203 13.64 3.55 31.35
N GLU A 204 14.66 4.36 31.63
CA GLU A 204 15.34 4.36 32.96
C GLU A 204 14.40 4.86 34.05
N ALA A 205 13.59 5.90 33.79
CA ALA A 205 12.57 6.36 34.74
C ALA A 205 11.51 5.28 34.98
N LEU A 206 11.06 4.56 33.94
CA LEU A 206 10.09 3.49 34.08
C LEU A 206 10.66 2.28 34.83
N LYS A 207 11.92 1.90 34.59
CA LYS A 207 12.61 0.85 35.32
C LYS A 207 12.83 1.19 36.81
N ALA A 208 13.03 2.46 37.12
CA ALA A 208 13.11 2.91 38.52
C ALA A 208 11.79 2.70 39.29
N VAL A 209 10.64 2.78 38.58
CA VAL A 209 9.31 2.45 39.16
C VAL A 209 9.10 0.95 39.18
N ASN A 210 9.44 0.25 38.09
CA ASN A 210 9.33 -1.20 37.99
C ASN A 210 10.47 -1.76 37.15
N PRO A 211 11.43 -2.52 37.75
CA PRO A 211 12.55 -3.10 37.02
C PRO A 211 12.13 -3.99 35.82
N GLN A 212 10.92 -4.56 35.86
CA GLN A 212 10.37 -5.40 34.80
C GLN A 212 9.59 -4.61 33.72
N ALA A 213 9.65 -3.28 33.71
CA ALA A 213 8.86 -2.43 32.80
C ALA A 213 8.99 -2.85 31.33
N ALA A 214 10.22 -3.14 30.86
CA ALA A 214 10.45 -3.57 29.47
C ALA A 214 9.79 -4.95 29.19
N ALA A 215 9.87 -5.89 30.12
CA ALA A 215 9.24 -7.20 30.00
C ALA A 215 7.71 -7.10 29.97
N HIS A 216 7.14 -6.28 30.84
CA HIS A 216 5.69 -6.07 30.87
C HIS A 216 5.19 -5.37 29.59
N MET A 217 5.93 -4.39 29.06
CA MET A 217 5.58 -3.75 27.79
C MET A 217 5.65 -4.71 26.61
N ALA A 218 6.69 -5.55 26.55
CA ALA A 218 6.82 -6.55 25.50
C ALA A 218 5.71 -7.61 25.57
N HIS A 219 5.35 -8.05 26.78
CA HIS A 219 4.24 -8.97 27.01
C HIS A 219 2.90 -8.34 26.60
N THR A 220 2.62 -7.12 27.06
CA THR A 220 1.40 -6.38 26.67
C THR A 220 1.32 -6.23 25.15
N ALA A 221 2.43 -5.90 24.48
CA ALA A 221 2.45 -5.80 23.03
C ALA A 221 2.13 -7.14 22.32
N ALA A 222 2.56 -8.25 22.90
CA ALA A 222 2.21 -9.59 22.37
C ALA A 222 0.71 -9.86 22.48
N LEU A 223 0.09 -9.59 23.63
CA LEU A 223 -1.36 -9.71 23.82
C LEU A 223 -2.15 -8.81 22.86
N VAL A 224 -1.79 -7.53 22.80
CA VAL A 224 -2.44 -6.56 21.88
C VAL A 224 -2.32 -7.02 20.42
N ARG A 225 -1.21 -7.60 20.03
CA ARG A 225 -1.02 -8.11 18.66
C ARG A 225 -1.89 -9.33 18.37
N GLU A 226 -2.05 -10.23 19.34
CA GLU A 226 -2.94 -11.39 19.23
C GLU A 226 -4.40 -10.94 19.05
N GLU A 227 -4.88 -10.03 19.91
CA GLU A 227 -6.21 -9.46 19.82
C GLU A 227 -6.43 -8.68 18.51
N ASP A 228 -5.44 -7.87 18.09
CA ASP A 228 -5.48 -7.15 16.80
C ASP A 228 -5.57 -8.11 15.62
N GLY A 229 -4.83 -9.22 15.66
CA GLY A 229 -4.88 -10.28 14.65
C GLY A 229 -6.25 -10.96 14.55
N TYR A 230 -6.88 -11.24 15.68
CA TYR A 230 -8.23 -11.80 15.72
C TYR A 230 -9.26 -10.83 15.13
N LEU A 231 -9.21 -9.57 15.54
CA LEU A 231 -10.10 -8.53 15.00
C LEU A 231 -9.87 -8.28 13.49
N GLU A 232 -8.62 -8.40 13.01
CA GLU A 232 -8.30 -8.27 11.58
C GLU A 232 -8.87 -9.44 10.76
N ALA A 233 -8.82 -10.67 11.31
CA ALA A 233 -9.45 -11.85 10.67
C ALA A 233 -10.98 -11.70 10.59
N LEU A 234 -11.62 -11.24 11.67
CA LEU A 234 -13.06 -10.93 11.65
C LEU A 234 -13.40 -9.82 10.64
N ALA A 235 -12.56 -8.79 10.52
CA ALA A 235 -12.77 -7.72 9.55
C ALA A 235 -12.60 -8.22 8.10
N GLU A 236 -11.68 -9.13 7.84
CA GLU A 236 -11.51 -9.76 6.52
C GLU A 236 -12.74 -10.59 6.12
N GLU A 237 -13.27 -11.36 7.05
CA GLU A 237 -14.49 -12.12 6.83
C GLU A 237 -15.71 -11.20 6.59
N ALA A 238 -15.83 -10.14 7.41
CA ALA A 238 -16.88 -9.14 7.26
C ALA A 238 -16.79 -8.41 5.91
N GLU A 239 -15.58 -8.07 5.45
CA GLU A 239 -15.35 -7.44 4.14
C GLU A 239 -15.87 -8.32 2.99
N LYS A 240 -15.52 -9.62 3.02
CA LYS A 240 -16.02 -10.61 2.04
C LYS A 240 -17.55 -10.72 2.04
N ASN A 241 -18.17 -10.71 3.22
CA ASN A 241 -19.61 -10.84 3.40
C ASN A 241 -20.35 -9.56 2.97
N CYS A 242 -19.82 -8.38 3.25
CA CYS A 242 -20.43 -7.10 2.86
C CYS A 242 -20.39 -6.85 1.35
N ARG A 243 -19.45 -7.43 0.60
CA ARG A 243 -19.30 -7.27 -0.86
C ARG A 243 -19.36 -5.81 -1.32
N GLY A 244 -18.84 -4.89 -0.51
CA GLY A 244 -18.86 -3.47 -0.79
C GLY A 244 -20.21 -2.76 -0.54
N SER A 245 -21.22 -3.45 -0.03
CA SER A 245 -22.51 -2.86 0.34
C SER A 245 -22.33 -1.89 1.53
N ARG A 246 -22.71 -0.65 1.33
CA ARG A 246 -22.69 0.41 2.33
C ARG A 246 -23.59 0.09 3.52
N ARG A 247 -24.81 -0.43 3.25
CA ARG A 247 -25.76 -0.81 4.30
C ARG A 247 -25.26 -1.98 5.14
N ALA A 248 -24.63 -2.97 4.49
CA ALA A 248 -24.02 -4.08 5.22
C ALA A 248 -22.84 -3.62 6.08
N LEU A 249 -22.02 -2.66 5.60
CA LEU A 249 -20.94 -2.06 6.38
C LEU A 249 -21.47 -1.25 7.58
N GLU A 250 -22.55 -0.48 7.39
CA GLU A 250 -23.20 0.31 8.45
C GLU A 250 -23.78 -0.59 9.56
N ALA A 251 -24.27 -1.78 9.20
CA ALA A 251 -24.84 -2.74 10.14
C ALA A 251 -23.78 -3.48 10.98
N LEU A 252 -22.50 -3.39 10.64
CA LEU A 252 -21.42 -4.00 11.42
C LEU A 252 -21.22 -3.29 12.77
N PRO A 253 -20.75 -4.01 13.79
CA PRO A 253 -20.22 -3.37 14.98
C PRO A 253 -19.21 -2.26 14.58
N PRO A 254 -19.25 -1.06 15.19
CA PRO A 254 -18.42 0.08 14.74
C PRO A 254 -16.92 -0.21 14.66
N VAL A 255 -16.41 -1.09 15.54
CA VAL A 255 -15.00 -1.51 15.53
C VAL A 255 -14.68 -2.29 14.26
N LEU A 256 -15.56 -3.20 13.83
CA LEU A 256 -15.35 -3.99 12.61
C LEU A 256 -15.58 -3.16 11.35
N GLY A 257 -16.64 -2.36 11.30
CA GLY A 257 -16.91 -1.45 10.18
C GLY A 257 -15.72 -0.54 9.89
N ARG A 258 -15.13 0.05 10.93
CA ARG A 258 -13.94 0.89 10.83
C ARG A 258 -12.72 0.14 10.31
N ARG A 259 -12.51 -1.10 10.73
CA ARG A 259 -11.43 -1.95 10.21
C ARG A 259 -11.62 -2.32 8.75
N VAL A 260 -12.84 -2.66 8.36
CA VAL A 260 -13.15 -2.95 6.94
C VAL A 260 -12.88 -1.72 6.06
N LEU A 261 -13.33 -0.53 6.48
CA LEU A 261 -13.04 0.71 5.76
C LEU A 261 -11.54 0.99 5.66
N LEU A 262 -10.79 0.73 6.73
CA LEU A 262 -9.34 0.86 6.72
C LEU A 262 -8.66 -0.15 5.79
N ARG A 263 -9.17 -1.38 5.69
CA ARG A 263 -8.67 -2.40 4.75
C ARG A 263 -8.93 -1.97 3.30
N ILE A 264 -10.14 -1.51 3.00
CA ILE A 264 -10.49 -0.96 1.68
C ILE A 264 -9.55 0.19 1.32
N LEU A 265 -9.29 1.12 2.25
CA LEU A 265 -8.41 2.26 2.02
C LEU A 265 -6.97 1.81 1.72
N ARG A 266 -6.43 0.88 2.50
CA ARG A 266 -5.08 0.31 2.33
C ARG A 266 -4.87 -0.45 1.02
N ALA A 267 -5.91 -1.02 0.46
CA ALA A 267 -5.85 -1.69 -0.85
C ALA A 267 -5.62 -0.70 -2.00
N HIS A 268 -5.92 0.59 -1.79
CA HIS A 268 -5.83 1.63 -2.83
C HIS A 268 -4.66 2.61 -2.60
N THR A 269 -4.33 2.93 -1.35
CA THR A 269 -3.28 3.91 -1.03
C THR A 269 -2.54 3.55 0.26
N SER A 270 -1.23 3.86 0.28
CA SER A 270 -0.41 3.80 1.49
C SER A 270 -0.43 5.12 2.27
N ASP A 271 -0.84 6.20 1.63
CA ASP A 271 -0.94 7.54 2.22
C ASP A 271 -2.38 7.81 2.67
N TYR A 272 -2.65 7.60 3.94
CA TYR A 272 -3.95 7.82 4.55
C TYR A 272 -3.82 8.24 6.02
N THR A 273 -4.85 8.91 6.53
CA THR A 273 -4.93 9.41 7.90
C THR A 273 -6.13 8.81 8.66
N ARG A 274 -6.15 9.01 9.97
CA ARG A 274 -7.32 8.67 10.81
C ARG A 274 -8.58 9.44 10.35
N GLU A 275 -8.39 10.65 9.87
CA GLU A 275 -9.49 11.50 9.38
C GLU A 275 -10.13 10.92 8.11
N ASP A 276 -9.35 10.29 7.23
CA ASP A 276 -9.89 9.64 6.04
C ASP A 276 -10.84 8.49 6.39
N VAL A 277 -10.50 7.71 7.42
CA VAL A 277 -11.40 6.66 7.92
C VAL A 277 -12.70 7.26 8.45
N ARG A 278 -12.65 8.36 9.22
CA ARG A 278 -13.84 9.06 9.71
C ARG A 278 -14.72 9.60 8.58
N ARG A 279 -14.08 10.12 7.52
CA ARG A 279 -14.80 10.58 6.33
C ARG A 279 -15.51 9.44 5.61
N LEU A 280 -14.88 8.28 5.52
CA LEU A 280 -15.51 7.07 4.99
C LEU A 280 -16.67 6.60 5.88
N GLU A 281 -16.50 6.58 7.20
CA GLU A 281 -17.60 6.30 8.15
C GLU A 281 -18.79 7.24 7.91
N GLY A 282 -18.53 8.54 7.74
CA GLY A 282 -19.56 9.52 7.44
C GLY A 282 -20.30 9.30 6.11
N LEU A 283 -19.76 8.52 5.19
CA LEU A 283 -20.42 8.16 3.94
C LEU A 283 -21.32 6.92 4.06
N LEU A 284 -21.22 6.13 5.13
CA LEU A 284 -22.03 4.92 5.30
C LEU A 284 -23.51 5.26 5.39
N SER A 285 -23.87 6.26 6.19
CA SER A 285 -25.25 6.73 6.37
C SER A 285 -25.62 7.85 5.39
N GLY A 286 -26.91 8.04 5.15
CA GLY A 286 -27.47 9.14 4.36
C GLY A 286 -27.63 8.84 2.85
N PRO A 287 -28.00 9.86 2.05
CA PRO A 287 -28.35 9.69 0.63
C PRO A 287 -27.14 9.28 -0.22
N GLY A 288 -27.40 8.63 -1.36
CA GLY A 288 -26.38 8.34 -2.38
C GLY A 288 -25.84 9.61 -3.05
N GLY A 289 -24.70 9.49 -3.71
CA GLY A 289 -24.05 10.59 -4.45
C GLY A 289 -23.17 11.51 -3.60
N ARG A 290 -23.01 11.25 -2.31
CA ARG A 290 -22.11 12.02 -1.43
C ARG A 290 -20.64 11.73 -1.74
N MET A 291 -19.80 12.73 -1.50
CA MET A 291 -18.37 12.65 -1.73
C MET A 291 -17.59 13.10 -0.48
N ALA A 292 -16.42 12.51 -0.30
CA ALA A 292 -15.45 12.92 0.72
C ALA A 292 -14.03 12.95 0.11
N PRO A 293 -13.32 14.08 0.20
CA PRO A 293 -11.92 14.15 -0.18
C PRO A 293 -11.09 13.37 0.83
N LEU A 294 -10.08 12.65 0.35
CA LEU A 294 -9.14 11.87 1.15
C LEU A 294 -7.72 12.37 0.93
N THR A 295 -6.81 11.95 1.80
CA THR A 295 -5.39 12.27 1.70
C THR A 295 -4.80 11.83 0.35
N GLY A 296 -3.75 12.51 -0.12
CA GLY A 296 -3.09 12.23 -1.41
C GLY A 296 -3.97 12.52 -2.63
N GLY A 297 -5.04 13.33 -2.51
CA GLY A 297 -5.92 13.70 -3.62
C GLY A 297 -6.94 12.62 -4.02
N TRP A 298 -7.02 11.52 -3.27
CA TRP A 298 -8.08 10.52 -3.45
C TRP A 298 -9.45 11.08 -3.09
N THR A 299 -10.48 10.52 -3.69
CA THR A 299 -11.88 10.91 -3.39
C THR A 299 -12.71 9.65 -3.19
N ALA A 300 -13.41 9.58 -2.07
CA ALA A 300 -14.44 8.57 -1.85
C ALA A 300 -15.81 9.09 -2.29
N ARG A 301 -16.62 8.22 -2.89
CA ARG A 301 -17.97 8.56 -3.36
C ARG A 301 -18.95 7.42 -3.09
N THR A 302 -20.17 7.78 -2.72
CA THR A 302 -21.27 6.80 -2.61
C THR A 302 -22.00 6.66 -3.94
N GLU A 303 -22.09 5.43 -4.45
CA GLU A 303 -22.76 5.06 -5.70
C GLU A 303 -23.78 3.96 -5.42
N GLY A 304 -25.05 4.35 -5.36
CA GLY A 304 -26.09 3.44 -4.89
C GLY A 304 -25.81 2.95 -3.48
N ASP A 305 -25.65 1.65 -3.32
CA ASP A 305 -25.29 0.98 -2.05
C ASP A 305 -23.77 0.70 -1.90
N ALA A 306 -22.92 1.31 -2.72
CA ALA A 306 -21.46 1.11 -2.64
C ALA A 306 -20.71 2.40 -2.28
N ILE A 307 -19.52 2.24 -1.68
CA ILE A 307 -18.48 3.28 -1.58
C ILE A 307 -17.39 2.93 -2.58
N ARG A 308 -17.04 3.87 -3.45
CA ARG A 308 -15.95 3.74 -4.41
C ARG A 308 -14.86 4.77 -4.12
N LEU A 309 -13.61 4.34 -4.30
CA LEU A 309 -12.42 5.20 -4.17
C LEU A 309 -11.90 5.55 -5.55
N TYR A 310 -11.66 6.82 -5.78
CA TYR A 310 -11.15 7.38 -7.03
C TYR A 310 -9.77 7.95 -6.79
N ALA A 311 -8.82 7.54 -7.62
CA ALA A 311 -7.47 8.09 -7.61
C ALA A 311 -7.46 9.59 -7.99
N PRO A 312 -6.42 10.34 -7.63
CA PRO A 312 -6.24 11.73 -8.03
C PRO A 312 -6.41 11.92 -9.54
N GLY A 313 -7.14 12.94 -9.95
CA GLY A 313 -7.41 13.26 -11.37
C GLY A 313 -8.47 12.37 -12.06
N THR A 314 -8.91 11.27 -11.44
CA THR A 314 -9.89 10.35 -12.07
C THR A 314 -11.28 10.99 -12.19
N LEU A 315 -11.64 11.89 -11.29
CA LEU A 315 -12.94 12.58 -11.27
C LEU A 315 -12.91 13.93 -12.00
N GLU A 316 -11.74 14.47 -12.23
CA GLU A 316 -11.52 15.63 -13.09
C GLU A 316 -11.19 15.12 -14.49
N ALA A 317 -12.17 15.17 -15.40
CA ALA A 317 -11.86 15.00 -16.80
C ALA A 317 -10.95 16.16 -17.20
N GLU A 318 -9.69 15.87 -17.53
CA GLU A 318 -8.85 16.88 -18.20
C GLU A 318 -9.67 17.49 -19.35
N ALA A 319 -9.73 18.80 -19.39
CA ALA A 319 -10.42 19.49 -20.45
C ALA A 319 -9.68 19.21 -21.76
N TYR A 320 -10.14 18.22 -22.50
CA TYR A 320 -9.64 17.95 -23.85
C TYR A 320 -10.66 18.42 -24.89
N VAL A 321 -10.15 18.82 -26.02
CA VAL A 321 -10.95 19.08 -27.24
C VAL A 321 -10.18 18.45 -28.39
N LEU A 322 -10.74 17.39 -28.97
CA LEU A 322 -10.09 16.63 -30.03
C LEU A 322 -10.91 16.71 -31.31
N PRO A 323 -10.28 16.87 -32.50
CA PRO A 323 -10.99 16.76 -33.75
C PRO A 323 -11.43 15.30 -33.98
N LEU A 324 -12.63 15.14 -34.57
CA LEU A 324 -13.16 13.82 -34.96
C LEU A 324 -13.30 13.81 -36.49
N GLU A 325 -12.53 12.96 -37.15
CA GLU A 325 -12.47 12.82 -38.59
C GLU A 325 -13.07 11.49 -39.04
N VAL A 326 -13.78 11.50 -40.17
CA VAL A 326 -14.34 10.28 -40.78
C VAL A 326 -13.22 9.33 -41.19
N GLY A 327 -13.32 8.04 -40.83
CA GLY A 327 -12.36 7.00 -41.14
C GLY A 327 -11.15 6.96 -40.21
N LYS A 328 -11.09 7.83 -39.17
CA LYS A 328 -10.00 7.89 -38.22
C LYS A 328 -10.46 7.59 -36.79
N LYS A 329 -9.74 6.72 -36.11
CA LYS A 329 -9.99 6.44 -34.70
C LYS A 329 -9.44 7.56 -33.83
N THR A 330 -10.26 8.11 -32.95
CA THR A 330 -9.88 9.19 -32.00
C THR A 330 -9.87 8.60 -30.58
N GLU A 331 -8.70 8.60 -29.96
CA GLU A 331 -8.54 8.15 -28.58
C GLU A 331 -8.89 9.28 -27.61
N THR A 332 -9.67 8.95 -26.56
CA THR A 332 -10.05 9.85 -25.46
C THR A 332 -9.70 9.23 -24.12
N PRO A 333 -9.66 9.98 -23.01
CA PRO A 333 -9.46 9.42 -21.66
C PRO A 333 -10.52 8.40 -21.22
N PHE A 334 -11.63 8.28 -21.95
CA PHE A 334 -12.76 7.40 -21.58
C PHE A 334 -13.00 6.27 -22.56
N GLY A 335 -12.27 6.21 -23.64
CA GLY A 335 -12.43 5.23 -24.70
C GLY A 335 -12.13 5.80 -26.07
N SER A 336 -12.28 4.99 -27.09
CA SER A 336 -12.02 5.39 -28.45
C SER A 336 -13.31 5.59 -29.25
N LEU A 337 -13.33 6.60 -30.12
CA LEU A 337 -14.41 6.89 -31.05
C LEU A 337 -13.93 6.66 -32.49
N LEU A 338 -14.69 5.88 -33.23
CA LEU A 338 -14.54 5.73 -34.69
C LEU A 338 -15.79 6.27 -35.36
N LEU A 339 -15.60 6.99 -36.46
CA LEU A 339 -16.66 7.59 -37.26
C LEU A 339 -16.51 7.14 -38.71
N GLU A 340 -17.56 6.53 -39.26
CA GLU A 340 -17.55 6.00 -40.63
C GLU A 340 -18.79 6.43 -41.42
N ARG A 341 -18.65 6.62 -42.74
CA ARG A 341 -19.81 6.76 -43.64
C ARG A 341 -20.35 5.38 -44.00
N VAL A 342 -21.63 5.20 -43.86
CA VAL A 342 -22.30 3.94 -44.20
C VAL A 342 -23.48 4.14 -45.12
N SER A 343 -23.78 3.16 -45.94
CA SER A 343 -24.87 3.22 -46.88
C SER A 343 -26.23 2.91 -46.25
N LYS A 344 -26.25 2.30 -45.09
CA LYS A 344 -27.49 1.88 -44.39
C LYS A 344 -27.28 1.90 -42.88
N ALA A 345 -28.26 2.42 -42.13
CA ALA A 345 -28.29 2.33 -40.67
C ALA A 345 -28.82 0.97 -40.22
N CYS A 346 -28.23 0.44 -39.13
CA CYS A 346 -28.72 -0.73 -38.45
C CYS A 346 -29.42 -0.27 -37.15
N ILE A 347 -30.73 -0.23 -37.14
CA ILE A 347 -31.53 0.20 -35.98
C ILE A 347 -32.46 -0.94 -35.58
N PRO A 348 -32.46 -1.39 -34.28
CA PRO A 348 -31.69 -0.83 -33.17
C PRO A 348 -30.18 -1.11 -33.28
N CYS A 349 -29.40 -0.15 -32.83
CA CYS A 349 -27.92 -0.23 -32.79
C CYS A 349 -27.44 -0.91 -31.50
N GLY A 350 -26.21 -1.43 -31.54
CA GLY A 350 -25.52 -2.02 -30.40
C GLY A 350 -25.13 -1.01 -29.32
N PRO A 351 -24.70 -1.47 -28.15
CA PRO A 351 -24.14 -0.62 -27.12
C PRO A 351 -22.93 0.17 -27.67
N GLY A 352 -22.89 1.48 -27.45
CA GLY A 352 -21.81 2.34 -27.95
C GLY A 352 -21.93 2.74 -29.41
N GLU A 353 -22.94 2.28 -30.15
CA GLU A 353 -23.17 2.65 -31.54
C GLU A 353 -24.25 3.73 -31.69
N ALA A 354 -24.08 4.59 -32.67
CA ALA A 354 -25.11 5.56 -33.05
C ALA A 354 -25.02 5.91 -34.53
N TYR A 355 -26.20 6.19 -35.15
CA TYR A 355 -26.29 6.60 -36.53
C TYR A 355 -26.93 7.98 -36.60
N VAL A 356 -26.33 8.90 -37.39
CA VAL A 356 -26.83 10.26 -37.55
C VAL A 356 -26.92 10.65 -39.04
N ASP A 357 -27.74 11.63 -39.31
CA ASP A 357 -27.89 12.25 -40.62
C ASP A 357 -26.74 13.27 -40.82
N GLU A 358 -25.79 12.96 -41.73
CA GLU A 358 -24.65 13.79 -42.01
C GLU A 358 -25.05 15.19 -42.56
N GLU A 359 -26.16 15.27 -43.30
CA GLU A 359 -26.63 16.52 -43.90
C GLU A 359 -27.12 17.54 -42.84
N THR A 360 -27.39 17.08 -41.61
CA THR A 360 -27.83 17.96 -40.51
C THR A 360 -26.65 18.53 -39.69
N LEU A 361 -25.43 18.07 -39.94
CA LEU A 361 -24.24 18.51 -39.21
C LEU A 361 -23.67 19.81 -39.81
N GLN A 362 -23.11 20.67 -38.95
CA GLN A 362 -22.49 21.92 -39.36
C GLN A 362 -21.08 22.06 -38.81
N GLY A 363 -20.14 22.31 -39.69
CA GLY A 363 -18.72 22.54 -39.34
C GLY A 363 -17.98 21.29 -38.91
N PRO A 364 -16.79 21.44 -38.33
CA PRO A 364 -15.96 20.35 -37.90
C PRO A 364 -16.56 19.67 -36.65
N LEU A 365 -16.41 18.34 -36.56
CA LEU A 365 -16.78 17.61 -35.38
C LEU A 365 -15.65 17.64 -34.35
N LEU A 366 -16.02 17.91 -33.11
CA LEU A 366 -15.12 17.99 -31.98
C LEU A 366 -15.61 17.03 -30.87
N VAL A 367 -14.67 16.38 -30.18
CA VAL A 367 -14.93 15.53 -29.02
C VAL A 367 -14.39 16.19 -27.78
N ARG A 368 -15.23 16.36 -26.76
CA ARG A 368 -14.84 16.86 -25.43
C ARG A 368 -15.78 16.34 -24.35
N PRO A 369 -15.44 16.46 -23.07
CA PRO A 369 -16.40 16.24 -22.00
C PRO A 369 -17.54 17.29 -22.05
N TRP A 370 -18.72 16.88 -21.60
CA TRP A 370 -19.80 17.84 -21.34
C TRP A 370 -19.47 18.74 -20.14
N ARG A 371 -20.04 19.93 -20.10
CA ARG A 371 -19.83 20.89 -19.01
C ARG A 371 -21.12 21.06 -18.17
N ARG A 372 -20.95 21.42 -16.91
CA ARG A 372 -22.10 21.71 -16.03
C ARG A 372 -22.96 22.84 -16.63
N GLY A 373 -24.27 22.62 -16.70
CA GLY A 373 -25.22 23.57 -17.29
C GLY A 373 -25.49 23.36 -18.79
N GLU A 374 -24.75 22.50 -19.48
CA GLU A 374 -24.99 22.18 -20.89
C GLU A 374 -26.28 21.38 -21.06
N ARG A 375 -26.97 21.68 -22.14
CA ARG A 375 -28.27 21.11 -22.52
C ARG A 375 -28.20 20.49 -23.91
N PHE A 376 -29.02 19.49 -24.13
CA PHE A 376 -29.22 18.87 -25.44
C PHE A 376 -30.65 18.30 -25.51
N THR A 377 -31.09 17.90 -26.69
CA THR A 377 -32.40 17.26 -26.89
C THR A 377 -32.18 15.77 -27.14
N PRO A 378 -32.32 14.90 -26.12
CA PRO A 378 -32.17 13.45 -26.33
C PRO A 378 -33.13 12.93 -27.39
N LEU A 379 -32.70 11.93 -28.18
CA LEU A 379 -33.49 11.30 -29.24
C LEU A 379 -34.90 10.95 -28.75
N GLY A 380 -35.89 11.42 -29.50
CA GLY A 380 -37.33 11.20 -29.25
C GLY A 380 -37.94 12.08 -28.17
N MET A 381 -37.22 13.02 -27.59
CA MET A 381 -37.76 14.01 -26.63
C MET A 381 -38.20 15.30 -27.31
N LYS A 382 -39.29 15.89 -26.79
CA LYS A 382 -39.70 17.25 -27.12
C LYS A 382 -39.12 18.20 -26.06
N GLY A 383 -38.15 19.04 -26.48
CA GLY A 383 -37.48 20.03 -25.63
C GLY A 383 -36.13 19.59 -25.09
N SER A 384 -35.35 20.57 -24.64
CA SER A 384 -33.97 20.35 -24.17
C SER A 384 -33.90 19.93 -22.72
N LYS A 385 -32.91 19.11 -22.37
CA LYS A 385 -32.61 18.62 -21.03
C LYS A 385 -31.17 18.88 -20.64
N LEU A 386 -30.91 19.15 -19.34
CA LEU A 386 -29.53 19.18 -18.82
C LEU A 386 -28.91 17.78 -18.87
N PHE A 387 -27.62 17.67 -19.17
CA PHE A 387 -26.90 16.40 -19.11
C PHE A 387 -27.00 15.75 -17.73
N SER A 388 -26.89 16.55 -16.65
CA SER A 388 -27.03 16.07 -15.28
C SER A 388 -28.38 15.40 -15.03
N ASP A 389 -29.47 15.97 -15.55
CA ASP A 389 -30.83 15.46 -15.38
C ASP A 389 -31.05 14.22 -16.25
N TYR A 390 -30.55 14.25 -17.50
CA TYR A 390 -30.61 13.09 -18.39
C TYR A 390 -29.96 11.86 -17.76
N PHE A 391 -28.72 11.99 -17.25
CA PHE A 391 -28.01 10.89 -16.61
C PHE A 391 -28.68 10.41 -15.31
N THR A 392 -29.32 11.32 -14.58
CA THR A 392 -30.04 11.00 -13.34
C THR A 392 -31.31 10.17 -13.64
N ASP A 393 -32.07 10.59 -14.63
CA ASP A 393 -33.32 9.88 -15.05
C ASP A 393 -32.99 8.50 -15.62
N LYS A 394 -31.89 8.39 -16.37
CA LYS A 394 -31.40 7.12 -16.91
C LYS A 394 -30.71 6.25 -15.88
N LYS A 395 -30.62 6.72 -14.63
CA LYS A 395 -29.90 6.05 -13.51
C LYS A 395 -28.47 5.68 -13.85
N VAL A 396 -27.80 6.49 -14.70
CA VAL A 396 -26.41 6.29 -15.07
C VAL A 396 -25.55 6.51 -13.82
N PRO A 397 -24.71 5.55 -13.42
CA PRO A 397 -23.75 5.72 -12.31
C PRO A 397 -22.87 6.93 -12.52
N LEU A 398 -22.53 7.65 -11.44
CA LEU A 398 -21.75 8.88 -11.54
C LEU A 398 -20.38 8.66 -12.20
N SER A 399 -19.78 7.48 -12.01
CA SER A 399 -18.53 7.06 -12.66
C SER A 399 -18.62 6.97 -14.19
N LEU A 400 -19.81 6.69 -14.72
CA LEU A 400 -20.07 6.55 -16.16
C LEU A 400 -20.64 7.82 -16.81
N ARG A 401 -20.93 8.88 -16.01
CA ARG A 401 -21.46 10.15 -16.54
C ARG A 401 -20.39 11.00 -17.23
N GLN A 402 -19.12 10.73 -16.97
CA GLN A 402 -18.00 11.34 -17.71
C GLN A 402 -17.75 10.53 -18.98
N THR A 403 -18.51 10.82 -20.02
CA THR A 403 -18.39 10.22 -21.35
C THR A 403 -17.93 11.28 -22.35
N PRO A 404 -17.22 10.90 -23.41
CA PRO A 404 -16.96 11.79 -24.54
C PRO A 404 -18.27 12.24 -25.16
N VAL A 405 -18.36 13.51 -25.48
CA VAL A 405 -19.51 14.06 -26.22
C VAL A 405 -18.99 14.68 -27.50
N VAL A 406 -19.63 14.31 -28.61
CA VAL A 406 -19.36 14.85 -29.92
C VAL A 406 -20.21 16.10 -30.14
N PHE A 407 -19.58 17.16 -30.57
CA PHE A 407 -20.19 18.45 -30.91
C PHE A 407 -19.90 18.82 -32.35
N ASP A 408 -20.82 19.53 -32.97
CA ASP A 408 -20.58 20.32 -34.18
C ASP A 408 -20.68 21.83 -33.88
N ALA A 409 -20.74 22.68 -34.88
CA ALA A 409 -20.84 24.13 -34.69
C ALA A 409 -22.18 24.56 -34.03
N ILE A 410 -23.26 23.76 -34.13
CA ILE A 410 -24.55 24.05 -33.52
C ILE A 410 -24.62 23.61 -32.05
N GLY A 411 -24.09 22.44 -31.74
CA GLY A 411 -24.20 21.89 -30.39
C GLY A 411 -23.90 20.40 -30.33
N VAL A 412 -24.57 19.71 -29.41
CA VAL A 412 -24.39 18.27 -29.20
C VAL A 412 -24.85 17.46 -30.42
N VAL A 413 -24.03 16.47 -30.78
CA VAL A 413 -24.34 15.47 -31.82
C VAL A 413 -24.58 14.10 -31.17
N TYR A 414 -23.63 13.63 -30.36
CA TYR A 414 -23.67 12.31 -29.77
C TYR A 414 -23.05 12.30 -28.36
N ALA A 415 -23.79 11.88 -27.37
CA ALA A 415 -23.28 11.51 -26.05
C ALA A 415 -22.84 10.05 -26.11
N ALA A 416 -21.54 9.80 -26.21
CA ALA A 416 -20.98 8.49 -26.52
C ALA A 416 -21.43 7.41 -25.52
N GLY A 417 -21.89 6.31 -26.06
CA GLY A 417 -22.46 5.20 -25.27
C GLY A 417 -23.86 5.43 -24.70
N HIS A 418 -24.50 6.58 -25.02
CA HIS A 418 -25.82 6.91 -24.46
C HIS A 418 -26.87 7.24 -25.52
N THR A 419 -26.78 8.40 -26.18
CA THR A 419 -27.81 8.84 -27.15
C THR A 419 -27.30 9.95 -28.06
N ILE A 420 -27.95 10.14 -29.18
CA ILE A 420 -27.75 11.30 -30.06
C ILE A 420 -28.69 12.46 -29.68
N ASP A 421 -28.38 13.66 -30.17
CA ASP A 421 -29.33 14.76 -30.16
C ASP A 421 -30.42 14.51 -31.21
N ASP A 422 -31.69 14.82 -30.90
CA ASP A 422 -32.86 14.56 -31.79
C ASP A 422 -32.76 15.27 -33.12
N ARG A 423 -32.05 16.43 -33.22
CA ARG A 423 -31.86 17.18 -34.45
C ARG A 423 -31.05 16.43 -35.52
N VAL A 424 -30.18 15.47 -35.10
CA VAL A 424 -29.31 14.71 -36.01
C VAL A 424 -29.86 13.31 -36.31
N ARG A 425 -31.09 13.04 -35.92
CA ARG A 425 -31.74 11.73 -36.12
C ARG A 425 -31.91 11.39 -37.58
N ILE A 426 -31.81 10.13 -37.93
CA ILE A 426 -32.13 9.61 -39.26
C ILE A 426 -33.62 9.73 -39.52
N THR A 427 -33.96 10.21 -40.70
CA THR A 427 -35.36 10.33 -41.18
C THR A 427 -35.48 9.65 -42.54
N ALA A 428 -36.71 9.59 -43.06
CA ALA A 428 -36.98 9.08 -44.43
C ALA A 428 -36.28 9.94 -45.54
N ALA A 429 -35.88 11.16 -45.24
CA ALA A 429 -35.21 12.07 -46.17
C ALA A 429 -33.65 11.97 -46.12
N THR A 430 -33.09 11.28 -45.15
CA THR A 430 -31.64 11.14 -44.95
C THR A 430 -31.00 10.39 -46.12
N ARG A 431 -30.00 10.96 -46.75
CA ARG A 431 -29.27 10.37 -47.87
C ARG A 431 -27.84 9.95 -47.48
N GLN A 432 -27.21 10.65 -46.52
CA GLN A 432 -25.87 10.40 -46.07
C GLN A 432 -25.86 10.07 -44.55
N ILE A 433 -25.31 8.92 -44.21
CA ILE A 433 -25.36 8.41 -42.84
C ILE A 433 -23.96 8.27 -42.29
N LEU A 434 -23.75 8.86 -41.11
CA LEU A 434 -22.55 8.61 -40.31
C LEU A 434 -22.86 7.63 -39.18
N HIS A 435 -21.94 6.70 -38.99
CA HIS A 435 -21.97 5.70 -37.94
C HIS A 435 -20.88 6.00 -36.92
N PHE A 436 -21.26 6.20 -35.68
CA PHE A 436 -20.36 6.33 -34.54
C PHE A 436 -20.23 4.98 -33.83
N GLN A 437 -18.98 4.59 -33.52
CA GLN A 437 -18.66 3.46 -32.69
C GLN A 437 -17.82 3.97 -31.50
N PHE A 438 -18.27 3.68 -30.29
CA PHE A 438 -17.58 4.04 -29.07
C PHE A 438 -17.20 2.79 -28.28
N ASP A 439 -15.89 2.53 -28.16
CA ASP A 439 -15.33 1.48 -27.35
C ASP A 439 -14.89 2.07 -26.00
N SER A 440 -15.63 1.79 -24.94
CA SER A 440 -15.33 2.26 -23.59
C SER A 440 -14.12 1.49 -23.01
N ILE A 441 -13.17 2.20 -22.39
CA ILE A 441 -12.07 1.59 -21.61
C ILE A 441 -12.60 1.01 -20.30
N ARG A 442 -13.79 1.42 -19.84
CA ARG A 442 -14.39 0.98 -18.57
C ARG A 442 -15.34 -0.17 -18.86
N GLU A 443 -15.03 -1.34 -18.32
CA GLU A 443 -15.99 -2.45 -18.28
C GLU A 443 -17.26 -2.01 -17.55
N VAL A 444 -18.41 -2.31 -18.15
CA VAL A 444 -19.75 -2.00 -17.67
C VAL A 444 -20.09 -2.83 -16.43
#